data_085152e2de38f4b24d118c5199cca877
#
_entry.id   085152e2de38f4b24d118c5199cca877
#
_cell.length_a   1.000
_cell.length_b   1.000
_cell.length_c   1.000
_cell.angle_alpha   90.00
_cell.angle_beta   90.00
_cell.angle_gamma   90.00
#
_symmetry.space_group_name_H-M   'P 1'
#
loop_
_entity.id
_entity.type
_entity.pdbx_description
1 polymer ?
#
loop_
_entity_poly.entity_id
_entity_poly.type
_entity_poly.pdbx_seq_one_letter_code
_entity_poly.pdbx_strand_id
1 'polypeptide(L)' 'MEVNEFMYLPALSEDEFVENIDKDDFFRRFGNPVLIHAKTGKHCIVLSAELYDRMAELCGHPSTKEMIKCGASKDDE' A
#
# COMPACT_ATOMS: atom_id res chain seq x y z
N MET A 1 25.50 -7.78 -0.75
CA MET A 1 25.21 -6.72 -0.37
C MET A 1 24.23 -5.98 -1.11
N GLU A 2 24.35 -5.76 -2.28
CA GLU A 2 23.38 -5.03 -3.00
C GLU A 2 22.05 -5.70 -2.97
N VAL A 3 22.02 -6.98 -2.84
CA VAL A 3 20.77 -7.73 -2.77
C VAL A 3 19.95 -7.27 -1.59
N ASN A 4 20.61 -6.94 -0.50
CA ASN A 4 19.91 -6.49 0.69
C ASN A 4 19.18 -5.19 0.44
N GLU A 5 19.75 -4.33 -0.36
CA GLU A 5 19.12 -3.07 -0.62
C GLU A 5 17.82 -3.23 -1.38
N PHE A 6 17.80 -4.16 -2.31
CA PHE A 6 16.58 -4.38 -3.08
C PHE A 6 15.47 -4.94 -2.24
N MET A 7 15.81 -5.68 -1.22
CA MET A 7 14.79 -6.30 -0.40
C MET A 7 14.42 -5.46 0.80
N TYR A 8 15.03 -4.32 0.93
CA TYR A 8 14.83 -3.48 2.08
C TYR A 8 13.74 -2.45 1.78
N LEU A 9 12.69 -2.44 2.58
CA LEU A 9 11.62 -1.48 2.42
C LEU A 9 11.65 -0.49 3.55
N PRO A 10 11.29 0.77 3.28
CA PRO A 10 11.08 1.71 4.37
C PRO A 10 9.99 1.20 5.28
N ALA A 11 10.15 1.44 6.56
CA ALA A 11 9.21 0.91 7.54
C ALA A 11 8.72 2.02 8.44
N LEU A 12 7.43 1.96 8.76
CA LEU A 12 6.79 2.90 9.65
C LEU A 12 6.07 2.14 10.74
N SER A 13 5.95 2.77 11.91
CA SER A 13 5.09 2.24 12.94
C SER A 13 3.63 2.52 12.56
N GLU A 14 2.73 1.82 13.21
CA GLU A 14 1.32 2.03 12.97
C GLU A 14 0.93 3.47 13.26
N ASP A 15 1.46 4.06 14.32
CA ASP A 15 1.13 5.44 14.67
C ASP A 15 1.63 6.42 13.61
N GLU A 16 2.84 6.21 13.12
CA GLU A 16 3.37 7.06 12.07
C GLU A 16 2.55 6.96 10.81
N PHE A 17 2.10 5.76 10.51
CA PHE A 17 1.29 5.56 9.33
C PHE A 17 -0.03 6.31 9.44
N VAL A 18 -0.71 6.18 10.58
CA VAL A 18 -1.99 6.83 10.77
C VAL A 18 -1.86 8.34 10.70
N GLU A 19 -0.77 8.87 11.24
CA GLU A 19 -0.57 10.31 11.24
C GLU A 19 -0.29 10.87 9.87
N ASN A 20 0.23 10.06 8.96
CA ASN A 20 0.72 10.58 7.70
C ASN A 20 -0.02 10.10 6.47
N ILE A 21 -0.89 9.10 6.60
CA ILE A 21 -1.50 8.50 5.42
C ILE A 21 -2.38 9.48 4.65
N ASP A 22 -2.94 10.47 5.33
CA ASP A 22 -3.83 11.41 4.66
C ASP A 22 -3.10 12.57 3.99
N LYS A 23 -1.78 12.56 4.02
CA LYS A 23 -1.02 13.62 3.37
C LYS A 23 -0.80 13.29 1.91
N ASP A 24 -0.86 14.31 1.08
CA ASP A 24 -0.79 14.12 -0.36
C ASP A 24 0.51 13.47 -0.79
N ASP A 25 1.58 13.74 -0.10
CA ASP A 25 2.89 13.27 -0.51
C ASP A 25 3.37 12.08 0.31
N PHE A 26 2.44 11.33 0.90
CA PHE A 26 2.81 10.24 1.78
C PHE A 26 3.78 9.27 1.10
N PHE A 27 3.42 8.77 -0.08
CA PHE A 27 4.25 7.78 -0.73
C PHE A 27 5.57 8.36 -1.23
N ARG A 28 5.56 9.65 -1.58
CA ARG A 28 6.78 10.28 -2.02
C ARG A 28 7.75 10.46 -0.86
N ARG A 29 7.22 10.75 0.32
CA ARG A 29 8.09 10.97 1.47
C ARG A 29 8.59 9.69 2.09
N PHE A 30 7.73 8.68 2.18
CA PHE A 30 8.10 7.47 2.93
C PHE A 30 8.43 6.28 2.06
N GLY A 31 7.92 6.24 0.84
CA GLY A 31 8.21 5.13 -0.05
C GLY A 31 6.95 4.50 -0.60
N ASN A 32 7.12 3.72 -1.68
CA ASN A 32 5.99 3.08 -2.34
C ASN A 32 6.51 1.82 -2.99
N PRO A 33 6.37 0.66 -2.38
CA PRO A 33 5.56 0.40 -1.17
C PRO A 33 6.30 0.71 0.12
N VAL A 34 5.56 0.72 1.19
CA VAL A 34 6.13 0.96 2.51
C VAL A 34 5.61 -0.11 3.46
N LEU A 35 6.47 -0.56 4.36
CA LEU A 35 6.13 -1.60 5.32
C LEU A 35 5.61 -0.95 6.59
N ILE A 36 4.51 -1.47 7.11
CA ILE A 36 3.91 -0.96 8.33
C ILE A 36 3.99 -2.03 9.41
N HIS A 37 4.53 -1.63 10.56
CA HIS A 37 4.58 -2.51 11.73
C HIS A 37 3.36 -2.26 12.58
N ALA A 38 2.40 -3.16 12.52
CA ALA A 38 1.18 -3.02 13.31
C ALA A 38 1.45 -3.34 14.76
N LYS A 39 0.63 -2.77 15.63
CA LYS A 39 0.79 -2.99 17.07
C LYS A 39 0.55 -4.43 17.46
N THR A 40 -0.19 -5.16 16.66
CA THR A 40 -0.42 -6.58 16.91
C THR A 40 0.79 -7.44 16.63
N GLY A 41 1.85 -6.83 16.10
CA GLY A 41 3.04 -7.58 15.74
C GLY A 41 3.04 -8.06 14.30
N LYS A 42 1.96 -7.83 13.59
CA LYS A 42 1.89 -8.22 12.18
C LYS A 42 2.44 -7.11 11.31
N HIS A 43 2.81 -7.48 10.09
CA HIS A 43 3.35 -6.55 9.14
C HIS A 43 2.40 -6.39 7.97
N CYS A 44 2.27 -5.18 7.48
CA CYS A 44 1.43 -4.89 6.32
C CYS A 44 2.25 -4.12 5.32
N ILE A 45 1.92 -4.30 4.05
CA ILE A 45 2.58 -3.54 3.00
C ILE A 45 1.54 -2.63 2.37
N VAL A 46 1.87 -1.35 2.32
CA VAL A 46 0.97 -0.32 1.79
C VAL A 46 1.60 0.24 0.52
N LEU A 47 0.81 0.32 -0.53
CA LEU A 47 1.29 0.86 -1.78
C LEU A 47 0.18 1.68 -2.41
N SER A 48 0.58 2.57 -3.33
CA SER A 48 -0.41 3.42 -3.98
C SER A 48 -1.29 2.60 -4.91
N ALA A 49 -2.50 3.10 -5.16
CA ALA A 49 -3.39 2.43 -6.10
C ALA A 49 -2.76 2.34 -7.49
N GLU A 50 -2.00 3.35 -7.85
CA GLU A 50 -1.35 3.35 -9.16
C GLU A 50 -0.33 2.23 -9.28
N LEU A 51 0.46 2.04 -8.25
CA LEU A 51 1.44 0.97 -8.26
C LEU A 51 0.75 -0.38 -8.25
N TYR A 52 -0.29 -0.52 -7.45
CA TYR A 52 -1.03 -1.77 -7.41
C TYR A 52 -1.63 -2.08 -8.77
N ASP A 53 -2.21 -1.08 -9.43
CA ASP A 53 -2.83 -1.30 -10.73
C ASP A 53 -1.82 -1.78 -11.75
N ARG A 54 -0.61 -1.22 -11.71
CA ARG A 54 0.43 -1.64 -12.62
C ARG A 54 0.81 -3.10 -12.38
N MET A 55 0.94 -3.47 -11.11
CA MET A 55 1.26 -4.84 -10.78
C MET A 55 0.11 -5.79 -11.13
N ALA A 56 -1.11 -5.34 -10.88
CA ALA A 56 -2.29 -6.15 -11.19
C ALA A 56 -2.38 -6.42 -12.68
N GLU A 57 -2.06 -5.42 -13.48
CA GLU A 57 -2.10 -5.57 -14.92
C GLU A 57 -1.13 -6.65 -15.37
N LEU A 58 0.06 -6.67 -14.79
CA LEU A 58 1.05 -7.66 -15.14
C LEU A 58 0.65 -9.07 -14.71
N CYS A 59 -0.11 -9.17 -13.64
CA CYS A 59 -0.50 -10.47 -13.07
C CYS A 59 -1.89 -10.90 -13.47
N GLY A 60 -2.64 -10.06 -14.17
CA GLY A 60 -3.99 -10.44 -14.55
C GLY A 60 -5.02 -10.32 -13.45
N HIS A 61 -4.73 -9.56 -12.43
CA HIS A 61 -5.68 -9.33 -11.32
C HIS A 61 -6.57 -8.12 -11.61
N PRO A 62 -7.72 -8.01 -10.96
CA PRO A 62 -8.58 -6.86 -11.16
C PRO A 62 -7.91 -5.58 -10.68
N SER A 63 -8.21 -4.49 -11.36
CA SER A 63 -7.67 -3.19 -10.97
C SER A 63 -8.43 -2.65 -9.76
N THR A 64 -7.87 -1.59 -9.16
CA THR A 64 -8.55 -0.96 -8.02
C THR A 64 -9.89 -0.40 -8.43
N LYS A 65 -10.01 0.07 -9.67
CA LYS A 65 -11.29 0.58 -10.12
C LYS A 65 -12.35 -0.50 -10.09
N GLU A 66 -11.98 -1.68 -10.52
CA GLU A 66 -12.95 -2.78 -10.53
C GLU A 66 -13.29 -3.19 -9.11
N MET A 67 -12.31 -3.20 -8.24
CA MET A 67 -12.56 -3.55 -6.86
C MET A 67 -13.45 -2.53 -6.16
N ILE A 68 -13.23 -1.26 -6.46
CA ILE A 68 -14.04 -0.21 -5.86
C ILE A 68 -15.48 -0.30 -6.34
N LYS A 69 -15.67 -0.63 -7.62
CA LYS A 69 -17.02 -0.80 -8.14
C LYS A 69 -17.76 -1.88 -7.39
N CYS A 70 -17.11 -3.00 -7.17
CA CYS A 70 -17.73 -4.08 -6.43
C CYS A 70 -18.05 -3.66 -5.02
N GLY A 71 -17.13 -2.94 -4.40
CA GLY A 71 -17.36 -2.46 -3.06
C GLY A 71 -18.49 -1.48 -2.98
N ALA A 72 -18.58 -0.60 -3.97
CA ALA A 72 -19.65 0.38 -3.98
C ALA A 72 -20.99 -0.31 -4.10
N SER A 73 -21.06 -1.35 -4.90
CA SER A 73 -22.29 -2.09 -5.01
C SER A 73 -22.75 -2.62 -3.68
N LYS A 74 -21.83 -3.12 -2.91
CA LYS A 74 -22.16 -3.63 -1.62
C LYS A 74 -22.58 -2.53 -0.68
N ASP A 75 -21.92 -1.42 -0.76
CA ASP A 75 -22.23 -0.34 0.14
C ASP A 75 -23.60 0.23 -0.10
N ASP A 76 -24.07 0.15 -1.30
CA ASP A 76 -25.37 0.68 -1.60
C ASP A 76 -26.48 -0.06 -0.94
N GLU A 77 -26.19 -1.22 -0.45
CA GLU A 77 -27.22 -1.91 0.24
C GLU A 77 -27.34 -1.52 1.62
#